data_25f59854e675074980479a324a92461f
#
_entry.id   25f59854e675074980479a324a92461f
#
_cell.length_a   1.000
_cell.length_b   1.000
_cell.length_c   1.000
_cell.angle_alpha   90.00
_cell.angle_beta   90.00
_cell.angle_gamma   90.00
#
_symmetry.space_group_name_H-M   'P 1'
#
loop_
_entity.id
_entity.type
_entity.pdbx_description
1 polymer ?
#
loop_
_entity_poly.entity_id
_entity_poly.type
_entity_poly.pdbx_seq_one_letter_code
_entity_poly.pdbx_strand_id
1 'polypeptide(L)'
;KEGEKCLKNYTFFYLNKFFDIIVSTVEDITEKFEQDILTGGYNRQGFIRHVERILKESEDRTGYAVVFFDIKNFKAVNELFGTEIGDMMLRKVYEDVRKSELKPLVSAREDADHFICLVERKNLNLDMLTGMCQKKLTRGGKTLHLSVKCGIFMLEKKKMSVNGMIDRAKIAQRYITDEFVQSYKIY
;
A
#
# COMPACT_ATOMS: atom_id res chain seq x y z
N LYS A 1 23.85 -47.65 -25.30
CA LYS A 1 24.26 -46.84 -24.15
C LYS A 1 24.34 -45.32 -24.48
N GLU A 2 24.81 -44.91 -25.67
CA GLU A 2 24.83 -43.50 -26.08
C GLU A 2 23.44 -42.93 -26.37
N GLY A 3 22.54 -43.68 -27.00
CA GLY A 3 21.15 -43.24 -27.25
C GLY A 3 20.32 -43.04 -25.97
N GLU A 4 20.50 -43.87 -24.95
CA GLU A 4 19.82 -43.71 -23.64
C GLU A 4 20.27 -42.47 -22.89
N LYS A 5 21.56 -42.12 -23.02
CA LYS A 5 22.13 -40.92 -22.38
C LYS A 5 21.63 -39.63 -23.05
N CYS A 6 21.47 -39.66 -24.38
CA CYS A 6 20.93 -38.57 -25.18
C CYS A 6 19.44 -38.34 -24.83
N LEU A 7 18.61 -39.39 -24.78
CA LEU A 7 17.21 -39.28 -24.40
C LEU A 7 17.02 -38.71 -22.98
N LYS A 8 17.80 -39.15 -22.00
CA LYS A 8 17.75 -38.63 -20.62
C LYS A 8 18.10 -37.14 -20.56
N ASN A 9 19.09 -36.70 -21.34
CA ASN A 9 19.46 -35.29 -21.39
C ASN A 9 18.38 -34.43 -22.04
N TYR A 10 17.74 -34.88 -23.11
CA TYR A 10 16.63 -34.21 -23.74
C TYR A 10 15.41 -34.12 -22.82
N THR A 11 15.03 -35.20 -22.16
CA THR A 11 13.92 -35.24 -21.21
C THR A 11 14.15 -34.28 -20.05
N PHE A 12 15.38 -34.25 -19.50
CA PHE A 12 15.76 -33.33 -18.42
C PHE A 12 15.70 -31.86 -18.86
N PHE A 13 16.15 -31.55 -20.09
CA PHE A 13 16.09 -30.21 -20.67
C PHE A 13 14.63 -29.72 -20.85
N TYR A 14 13.76 -30.57 -21.37
CA TYR A 14 12.33 -30.21 -21.56
C TYR A 14 11.59 -30.08 -20.23
N LEU A 15 11.88 -30.89 -19.24
CA LEU A 15 11.31 -30.80 -17.89
C LEU A 15 11.71 -29.47 -17.21
N ASN A 16 12.97 -29.08 -17.31
CA ASN A 16 13.42 -27.80 -16.75
C ASN A 16 12.76 -26.62 -17.47
N LYS A 17 12.73 -26.61 -18.80
CA LYS A 17 12.06 -25.56 -19.55
C LYS A 17 10.56 -25.47 -19.27
N PHE A 18 9.88 -26.60 -19.08
CA PHE A 18 8.48 -26.65 -18.68
C PHE A 18 8.27 -26.12 -17.26
N PHE A 19 9.19 -26.45 -16.33
CA PHE A 19 9.18 -25.93 -14.97
C PHE A 19 9.40 -24.41 -14.93
N ASP A 20 10.34 -23.90 -15.69
CA ASP A 20 10.59 -22.45 -15.82
C ASP A 20 9.37 -21.70 -16.36
N ILE A 21 8.68 -22.26 -17.36
CA ILE A 21 7.43 -21.70 -17.90
C ILE A 21 6.33 -21.68 -16.81
N ILE A 22 6.16 -22.76 -16.06
CA ILE A 22 5.19 -22.82 -14.97
C ILE A 22 5.51 -21.78 -13.92
N VAL A 23 6.76 -21.71 -13.47
CA VAL A 23 7.20 -20.74 -12.44
C VAL A 23 6.92 -19.32 -12.90
N SER A 24 7.36 -18.94 -14.11
CA SER A 24 7.15 -17.60 -14.64
C SER A 24 5.66 -17.25 -14.80
N THR A 25 4.84 -18.21 -15.22
CA THR A 25 3.38 -18.03 -15.36
C THR A 25 2.72 -17.85 -13.99
N VAL A 26 3.12 -18.62 -12.98
CA VAL A 26 2.61 -18.49 -11.61
C VAL A 26 3.02 -17.13 -11.00
N GLU A 27 4.24 -16.68 -11.23
CA GLU A 27 4.71 -15.36 -10.79
C GLU A 27 3.89 -14.23 -11.43
N ASP A 28 3.67 -14.25 -12.75
CA ASP A 28 2.88 -13.24 -13.47
C ASP A 28 1.41 -13.20 -12.98
N ILE A 29 0.80 -14.36 -12.76
CA ILE A 29 -0.55 -14.44 -12.20
C ILE A 29 -0.56 -13.88 -10.77
N THR A 30 0.40 -14.23 -9.95
CA THR A 30 0.48 -13.77 -8.55
C THR A 30 0.63 -12.24 -8.50
N GLU A 31 1.49 -11.66 -9.33
CA GLU A 31 1.66 -10.21 -9.40
C GLU A 31 0.37 -9.49 -9.78
N LYS A 32 -0.40 -10.02 -10.73
CA LYS A 32 -1.71 -9.46 -11.11
C LYS A 32 -2.72 -9.48 -9.97
N PHE A 33 -2.72 -10.54 -9.14
CA PHE A 33 -3.59 -10.62 -7.97
C PHE A 33 -3.16 -9.69 -6.82
N GLU A 34 -1.94 -9.17 -6.83
CA GLU A 34 -1.40 -8.26 -5.83
C GLU A 34 -1.58 -6.78 -6.17
N GLN A 35 -2.12 -6.46 -7.33
CA GLN A 35 -2.32 -5.10 -7.79
C GLN A 35 -3.76 -4.62 -7.59
N ASP A 36 -3.91 -3.32 -7.29
CA ASP A 36 -5.18 -2.59 -7.33
C ASP A 36 -5.40 -2.06 -8.75
N ILE A 37 -6.49 -2.46 -9.37
CA ILE A 37 -6.80 -2.15 -10.78
C ILE A 37 -6.94 -0.64 -11.01
N LEU A 38 -7.44 0.10 -10.01
CA LEU A 38 -7.67 1.54 -10.17
C LEU A 38 -6.38 2.35 -10.12
N THR A 39 -5.50 2.06 -9.17
CA THR A 39 -4.29 2.84 -8.91
C THR A 39 -3.06 2.28 -9.62
N GLY A 40 -3.10 1.02 -10.04
CA GLY A 40 -1.95 0.28 -10.58
C GLY A 40 -0.88 -0.06 -9.54
N GLY A 41 -1.11 0.31 -8.28
CA GLY A 41 -0.23 -0.04 -7.17
C GLY A 41 -0.61 -1.37 -6.53
N TYR A 42 0.03 -1.69 -5.41
CA TYR A 42 -0.37 -2.88 -4.68
C TYR A 42 -1.77 -2.73 -4.07
N ASN A 43 -2.48 -3.85 -3.98
CA ASN A 43 -3.63 -4.01 -3.12
C ASN A 43 -3.19 -4.47 -1.72
N ARG A 44 -4.15 -4.75 -0.82
CA ARG A 44 -3.86 -5.25 0.54
C ARG A 44 -2.96 -6.50 0.54
N GLN A 45 -3.20 -7.47 -0.35
CA GLN A 45 -2.43 -8.72 -0.41
C GLN A 45 -0.99 -8.45 -0.83
N GLY A 46 -0.80 -7.65 -1.87
CA GLY A 46 0.52 -7.22 -2.31
C GLY A 46 1.28 -6.49 -1.21
N PHE A 47 0.61 -5.59 -0.48
CA PHE A 47 1.22 -4.91 0.65
C PHE A 47 1.73 -5.89 1.71
N ILE A 48 0.88 -6.83 2.15
CA ILE A 48 1.24 -7.80 3.18
C ILE A 48 2.48 -8.60 2.76
N ARG A 49 2.46 -9.18 1.55
CA ARG A 49 3.55 -10.00 1.05
C ARG A 49 4.88 -9.25 0.95
N HIS A 50 4.83 -8.02 0.41
CA HIS A 50 6.05 -7.22 0.25
C HIS A 50 6.61 -6.73 1.60
N VAL A 51 5.75 -6.35 2.54
CA VAL A 51 6.17 -5.97 3.90
C VAL A 51 6.76 -7.17 4.64
N GLU A 52 6.15 -8.36 4.54
CA GLU A 52 6.70 -9.58 5.15
C GLU A 52 8.11 -9.89 4.63
N ARG A 53 8.35 -9.73 3.32
CA ARG A 53 9.66 -9.92 2.71
C ARG A 53 10.68 -8.91 3.28
N ILE A 54 10.35 -7.61 3.30
CA ILE A 54 11.24 -6.58 3.84
C ILE A 54 11.57 -6.87 5.31
N LEU A 55 10.56 -7.21 6.12
CA LEU A 55 10.75 -7.46 7.54
C LEU A 55 11.46 -8.78 7.86
N LYS A 56 11.48 -9.72 6.92
CA LYS A 56 12.25 -10.97 7.03
C LYS A 56 13.74 -10.72 6.81
N GLU A 57 14.08 -9.81 5.90
CA GLU A 57 15.45 -9.44 5.55
C GLU A 57 16.04 -8.38 6.50
N SER A 58 15.19 -7.72 7.29
CA SER A 58 15.61 -6.65 8.21
C SER A 58 16.14 -7.20 9.54
N GLU A 59 17.31 -6.72 9.95
CA GLU A 59 17.89 -7.00 11.28
C GLU A 59 17.13 -6.30 12.40
N ASP A 60 16.66 -5.07 12.17
CA ASP A 60 15.90 -4.29 13.14
C ASP A 60 14.58 -3.78 12.57
N ARG A 61 13.49 -4.38 13.05
CA ARG A 61 12.12 -4.02 12.66
C ARG A 61 11.67 -2.70 13.26
N THR A 62 12.30 -2.22 14.34
CA THR A 62 11.89 -0.98 15.02
C THR A 62 12.21 0.27 14.19
N GLY A 63 13.01 0.13 13.15
CA GLY A 63 13.31 1.18 12.18
C GLY A 63 12.15 1.52 11.23
N TYR A 64 10.99 0.85 11.34
CA TYR A 64 9.87 1.03 10.41
C TYR A 64 8.59 1.49 11.10
N ALA A 65 7.68 2.03 10.30
CA ALA A 65 6.32 2.37 10.71
C ALA A 65 5.33 2.01 9.60
N VAL A 66 4.13 1.59 9.99
CA VAL A 66 2.97 1.47 9.09
C VAL A 66 2.11 2.71 9.24
N VAL A 67 1.80 3.36 8.13
CA VAL A 67 0.91 4.52 8.07
C VAL A 67 -0.34 4.13 7.30
N PHE A 68 -1.50 4.36 7.91
CA PHE A 68 -2.82 4.14 7.35
C PHE A 68 -3.47 5.50 7.08
N PHE A 69 -4.01 5.68 5.87
CA PHE A 69 -4.67 6.91 5.42
C PHE A 69 -6.14 6.63 5.12
N ASP A 70 -7.02 7.50 5.58
CA ASP A 70 -8.46 7.46 5.37
C ASP A 70 -8.94 8.82 4.86
N ILE A 71 -9.50 8.86 3.64
CA ILE A 71 -10.02 10.09 3.03
C ILE A 71 -11.43 10.34 3.55
N LYS A 72 -11.60 11.35 4.38
CA LYS A 72 -12.90 11.70 4.92
C LYS A 72 -13.81 12.32 3.86
N ASN A 73 -15.10 11.98 3.98
CA ASN A 73 -16.15 12.50 3.08
C ASN A 73 -15.95 12.14 1.60
N PHE A 74 -15.18 11.07 1.28
CA PHE A 74 -14.96 10.64 -0.11
C PHE A 74 -16.29 10.34 -0.83
N LYS A 75 -17.30 9.81 -0.12
CA LYS A 75 -18.62 9.61 -0.68
C LYS A 75 -19.22 10.91 -1.24
N ALA A 76 -19.01 12.05 -0.57
CA ALA A 76 -19.46 13.35 -1.06
C ALA A 76 -18.77 13.78 -2.35
N VAL A 77 -17.52 13.34 -2.60
CA VAL A 77 -16.86 13.55 -3.90
C VAL A 77 -17.66 12.88 -5.01
N ASN A 78 -18.00 11.61 -4.83
CA ASN A 78 -18.76 10.83 -5.83
C ASN A 78 -20.17 11.42 -6.05
N GLU A 79 -20.83 11.84 -4.99
CA GLU A 79 -22.18 12.44 -5.06
C GLU A 79 -22.18 13.80 -5.76
N LEU A 80 -21.18 14.64 -5.51
CA LEU A 80 -21.12 16.02 -6.04
C LEU A 80 -20.48 16.10 -7.44
N PHE A 81 -19.49 15.25 -7.72
CA PHE A 81 -18.65 15.36 -8.92
C PHE A 81 -18.67 14.12 -9.81
N GLY A 82 -19.31 13.05 -9.38
CA GLY A 82 -19.37 11.76 -10.10
C GLY A 82 -18.18 10.84 -9.79
N THR A 83 -18.38 9.54 -10.04
CA THR A 83 -17.41 8.48 -9.73
C THR A 83 -16.10 8.61 -10.52
N GLU A 84 -16.13 9.11 -11.76
CA GLU A 84 -14.93 9.34 -12.56
C GLU A 84 -13.95 10.31 -11.88
N ILE A 85 -14.50 11.36 -11.23
CA ILE A 85 -13.70 12.33 -10.49
C ILE A 85 -13.17 11.72 -9.19
N GLY A 86 -13.99 10.91 -8.52
CA GLY A 86 -13.55 10.14 -7.37
C GLY A 86 -12.37 9.21 -7.72
N ASP A 87 -12.47 8.49 -8.83
CA ASP A 87 -11.41 7.61 -9.32
C ASP A 87 -10.12 8.36 -9.66
N MET A 88 -10.23 9.51 -10.34
CA MET A 88 -9.08 10.39 -10.60
C MET A 88 -8.43 10.86 -9.29
N MET A 89 -9.25 11.20 -8.30
CA MET A 89 -8.77 11.62 -7.00
C MET A 89 -8.03 10.50 -6.26
N LEU A 90 -8.57 9.27 -6.26
CA LEU A 90 -7.92 8.11 -5.64
C LEU A 90 -6.55 7.82 -6.28
N ARG A 91 -6.47 7.85 -7.63
CA ARG A 91 -5.19 7.74 -8.34
C ARG A 91 -4.20 8.84 -7.92
N LYS A 92 -4.69 10.07 -7.82
CA LYS A 92 -3.86 11.21 -7.40
C LYS A 92 -3.37 11.08 -5.96
N VAL A 93 -4.22 10.68 -5.03
CA VAL A 93 -3.82 10.46 -3.63
C VAL A 93 -2.77 9.34 -3.53
N TYR A 94 -2.97 8.23 -4.25
CA TYR A 94 -1.97 7.15 -4.30
C TYR A 94 -0.61 7.66 -4.79
N GLU A 95 -0.58 8.41 -5.89
CA GLU A 95 0.65 9.00 -6.44
C GLU A 95 1.30 10.01 -5.48
N ASP A 96 0.49 10.84 -4.82
CA ASP A 96 0.98 11.80 -3.83
C ASP A 96 1.65 11.09 -2.64
N VAL A 97 1.04 10.01 -2.14
CA VAL A 97 1.64 9.18 -1.07
C VAL A 97 2.94 8.54 -1.57
N ARG A 98 2.91 7.91 -2.73
CA ARG A 98 4.06 7.20 -3.31
C ARG A 98 5.27 8.10 -3.56
N LYS A 99 5.03 9.34 -4.00
CA LYS A 99 6.07 10.33 -4.32
C LYS A 99 6.41 11.27 -3.17
N SER A 100 5.77 11.10 -2.02
CA SER A 100 5.99 11.96 -0.86
C SER A 100 7.39 11.81 -0.26
N GLU A 101 7.76 12.77 0.55
CA GLU A 101 9.01 12.74 1.34
C GLU A 101 9.02 11.62 2.40
N LEU A 102 7.88 10.96 2.65
CA LEU A 102 7.82 9.73 3.44
C LEU A 102 8.65 8.60 2.82
N LYS A 103 8.90 8.67 1.50
CA LYS A 103 9.66 7.67 0.73
C LYS A 103 9.21 6.24 1.08
N PRO A 104 7.92 5.92 0.86
CA PRO A 104 7.41 4.63 1.26
C PRO A 104 8.15 3.50 0.55
N LEU A 105 8.53 2.49 1.30
CA LEU A 105 9.15 1.26 0.78
C LEU A 105 8.10 0.39 0.05
N VAL A 106 6.88 0.39 0.59
CA VAL A 106 5.70 -0.24 0.00
C VAL A 106 4.52 0.67 0.21
N SER A 107 3.70 0.87 -0.81
CA SER A 107 2.43 1.58 -0.73
C SER A 107 1.34 0.79 -1.44
N ALA A 108 0.14 0.81 -0.89
CA ALA A 108 -1.00 0.09 -1.42
C ALA A 108 -2.30 0.85 -1.20
N ARG A 109 -3.28 0.59 -2.05
CA ARG A 109 -4.68 0.86 -1.75
C ARG A 109 -5.26 -0.34 -1.03
N GLU A 110 -5.76 -0.14 0.19
CA GLU A 110 -6.26 -1.23 1.00
C GLU A 110 -7.67 -1.63 0.59
N ASP A 111 -8.55 -0.64 0.54
CA ASP A 111 -9.92 -0.74 0.03
C ASP A 111 -10.47 0.68 -0.22
N ALA A 112 -11.59 0.79 -0.93
CA ALA A 112 -12.35 2.04 -1.15
C ALA A 112 -11.47 3.32 -1.22
N ASP A 113 -11.46 4.11 -0.15
CA ASP A 113 -10.74 5.37 0.05
C ASP A 113 -9.60 5.26 1.07
N HIS A 114 -9.19 4.03 1.40
CA HIS A 114 -8.12 3.74 2.34
C HIS A 114 -6.81 3.36 1.65
N PHE A 115 -5.72 3.93 2.15
CA PHE A 115 -4.36 3.65 1.69
C PHE A 115 -3.47 3.26 2.86
N ILE A 116 -2.45 2.46 2.57
CA ILE A 116 -1.46 2.03 3.56
C ILE A 116 -0.06 2.16 2.97
N CYS A 117 0.91 2.46 3.81
CA CYS A 117 2.31 2.37 3.41
C CYS A 117 3.21 1.91 4.57
N LEU A 118 4.33 1.28 4.19
CA LEU A 118 5.46 1.01 5.06
C LEU A 118 6.52 2.06 4.81
N VAL A 119 6.99 2.71 5.85
CA VAL A 119 8.02 3.74 5.79
C VAL A 119 9.14 3.46 6.77
N GLU A 120 10.34 3.94 6.50
CA GLU A 120 11.38 4.02 7.52
C GLU A 120 11.06 5.15 8.52
N ARG A 121 11.20 4.91 9.82
CA ARG A 121 10.90 5.90 10.87
C ARG A 121 11.67 7.21 10.69
N LYS A 122 12.90 7.15 10.16
CA LYS A 122 13.71 8.35 9.88
C LYS A 122 13.09 9.28 8.85
N ASN A 123 12.22 8.76 7.97
CA ASN A 123 11.52 9.52 6.92
C ASN A 123 10.14 10.01 7.39
N LEU A 124 9.70 9.63 8.61
CA LEU A 124 8.39 10.00 9.13
C LEU A 124 8.44 11.43 9.68
N ASN A 125 8.06 12.38 8.86
CA ASN A 125 7.89 13.78 9.23
C ASN A 125 6.41 14.06 9.50
N LEU A 126 6.07 14.35 10.76
CA LEU A 126 4.68 14.54 11.20
C LEU A 126 4.09 15.87 10.73
N ASP A 127 4.91 16.93 10.60
CA ASP A 127 4.45 18.23 10.08
C ASP A 127 4.08 18.11 8.60
N MET A 128 4.88 17.35 7.85
CA MET A 128 4.59 17.06 6.45
C MET A 128 3.31 16.23 6.28
N LEU A 129 3.08 15.24 7.14
CA LEU A 129 1.82 14.48 7.14
C LEU A 129 0.62 15.40 7.32
N THR A 130 0.70 16.37 8.25
CA THR A 130 -0.36 17.36 8.45
C THR A 130 -0.65 18.14 7.18
N GLY A 131 0.39 18.60 6.47
CA GLY A 131 0.25 19.31 5.19
C GLY A 131 -0.35 18.46 4.07
N MET A 132 -0.09 17.15 4.06
CA MET A 132 -0.69 16.22 3.09
C MET A 132 -2.17 15.94 3.36
N CYS A 133 -2.61 16.12 4.60
CA CYS A 133 -3.93 15.69 5.05
C CYS A 133 -5.07 16.65 4.67
N GLN A 134 -4.79 17.84 4.14
CA GLN A 134 -5.81 18.79 3.71
C GLN A 134 -5.79 18.95 2.19
N LYS A 135 -6.91 18.65 1.55
CA LYS A 135 -7.07 18.78 0.10
C LYS A 135 -8.31 19.60 -0.22
N LYS A 136 -8.21 20.41 -1.27
CA LYS A 136 -9.33 21.19 -1.80
C LYS A 136 -9.61 20.75 -3.22
N LEU A 137 -10.85 20.38 -3.49
CA LEU A 137 -11.34 20.04 -4.81
C LEU A 137 -12.34 21.11 -5.26
N THR A 138 -12.06 21.79 -6.37
CA THR A 138 -12.96 22.78 -6.95
C THR A 138 -13.24 22.42 -8.41
N ARG A 139 -14.51 22.29 -8.78
CA ARG A 139 -14.95 22.02 -10.14
C ARG A 139 -16.38 22.49 -10.36
N GLY A 140 -16.65 23.10 -11.54
CA GLY A 140 -18.00 23.55 -11.90
C GLY A 140 -18.63 24.52 -10.88
N GLY A 141 -17.83 25.40 -10.28
CA GLY A 141 -18.30 26.35 -9.26
C GLY A 141 -18.54 25.73 -7.87
N LYS A 142 -18.39 24.41 -7.72
CA LYS A 142 -18.50 23.71 -6.44
C LYS A 142 -17.12 23.50 -5.83
N THR A 143 -17.01 23.68 -4.51
CA THR A 143 -15.77 23.44 -3.76
C THR A 143 -16.05 22.48 -2.62
N LEU A 144 -15.21 21.45 -2.49
CA LEU A 144 -15.22 20.50 -1.40
C LEU A 144 -13.86 20.51 -0.70
N HIS A 145 -13.88 20.64 0.60
CA HIS A 145 -12.70 20.45 1.45
C HIS A 145 -12.65 18.99 1.92
N LEU A 146 -11.52 18.36 1.70
CA LEU A 146 -11.29 16.98 2.04
C LEU A 146 -10.19 16.91 3.08
N SER A 147 -10.41 16.12 4.10
CA SER A 147 -9.39 15.79 5.09
C SER A 147 -8.96 14.34 4.94
N VAL A 148 -7.71 14.07 5.23
CA VAL A 148 -7.16 12.72 5.32
C VAL A 148 -6.73 12.47 6.76
N LYS A 149 -7.27 11.44 7.38
CA LYS A 149 -6.84 11.02 8.72
C LYS A 149 -5.74 9.97 8.60
N CYS A 150 -4.67 10.15 9.34
CA CYS A 150 -3.53 9.24 9.33
C CYS A 150 -3.37 8.53 10.67
N GLY A 151 -3.45 7.21 10.66
CA GLY A 151 -3.06 6.38 11.80
C GLY A 151 -1.66 5.83 11.59
N ILE A 152 -0.84 5.86 12.62
CA ILE A 152 0.55 5.45 12.58
C ILE A 152 0.80 4.36 13.61
N PHE A 153 1.39 3.26 13.19
CA PHE A 153 1.92 2.24 14.09
C PHE A 153 3.44 2.14 13.91
N MET A 154 4.17 2.49 14.97
CA MET A 154 5.62 2.30 15.05
C MET A 154 5.92 0.84 15.35
N LEU A 155 6.70 0.17 14.50
CA LEU A 155 7.01 -1.25 14.72
C LEU A 155 7.85 -1.42 16.00
N GLU A 156 7.54 -2.47 16.73
CA GLU A 156 8.18 -2.83 17.99
C GLU A 156 9.07 -4.07 17.80
N LYS A 157 9.94 -4.35 18.79
CA LYS A 157 10.76 -5.57 18.80
C LYS A 157 9.91 -6.84 18.80
N LYS A 158 8.73 -6.80 19.44
CA LYS A 158 7.80 -7.93 19.48
C LYS A 158 7.29 -8.25 18.08
N LYS A 159 7.49 -9.48 17.65
CA LYS A 159 6.99 -9.96 16.35
C LYS A 159 5.47 -9.95 16.32
N MET A 160 4.93 -9.44 15.24
CA MET A 160 3.51 -9.33 14.95
C MET A 160 3.27 -9.57 13.48
N SER A 161 2.09 -10.06 13.11
CA SER A 161 1.67 -10.16 11.72
C SER A 161 1.48 -8.78 11.09
N VAL A 162 1.67 -8.67 9.78
CA VAL A 162 1.45 -7.41 9.06
C VAL A 162 -0.01 -6.95 9.19
N ASN A 163 -0.97 -7.88 9.20
CA ASN A 163 -2.38 -7.55 9.50
C ASN A 163 -2.52 -6.86 10.87
N GLY A 164 -1.87 -7.40 11.91
CA GLY A 164 -1.90 -6.77 13.24
C GLY A 164 -1.26 -5.37 13.29
N MET A 165 -0.26 -5.10 12.43
CA MET A 165 0.33 -3.76 12.29
C MET A 165 -0.67 -2.79 11.64
N ILE A 166 -1.33 -3.23 10.55
CA ILE A 166 -2.37 -2.46 9.86
C ILE A 166 -3.51 -2.14 10.82
N ASP A 167 -4.00 -3.12 11.59
CA ASP A 167 -5.09 -2.95 12.53
C ASP A 167 -4.77 -1.91 13.61
N ARG A 168 -3.51 -1.89 14.12
CA ARG A 168 -3.09 -0.87 15.07
C ARG A 168 -3.05 0.53 14.46
N ALA A 169 -2.56 0.65 13.24
CA ALA A 169 -2.60 1.94 12.54
C ALA A 169 -4.05 2.40 12.32
N LYS A 170 -4.97 1.50 11.93
CA LYS A 170 -6.41 1.79 11.82
C LYS A 170 -7.03 2.21 13.15
N ILE A 171 -6.69 1.53 14.25
CA ILE A 171 -7.15 1.90 15.59
C ILE A 171 -6.68 3.31 15.93
N ALA A 172 -5.41 3.63 15.73
CA ALA A 172 -4.90 4.98 15.96
C ALA A 172 -5.68 6.02 15.17
N GLN A 173 -5.94 5.78 13.87
CA GLN A 173 -6.71 6.68 13.02
C GLN A 173 -8.14 6.92 13.56
N ARG A 174 -8.82 5.89 14.10
CA ARG A 174 -10.18 6.01 14.66
C ARG A 174 -10.26 6.91 15.89
N TYR A 175 -9.16 7.06 16.63
CA TYR A 175 -9.07 7.95 17.79
C TYR A 175 -8.87 9.43 17.43
N ILE A 176 -8.81 9.78 16.15
CA ILE A 176 -8.83 11.18 15.70
C ILE A 176 -10.29 11.64 15.71
N THR A 177 -10.66 12.45 16.70
CA THR A 177 -12.03 12.95 16.88
C THR A 177 -12.28 14.21 16.07
N ASP A 178 -11.29 15.08 15.94
CA ASP A 178 -11.35 16.33 15.18
C ASP A 178 -10.20 16.40 14.17
N GLU A 179 -10.53 16.20 12.90
CA GLU A 179 -9.56 16.20 11.80
C GLU A 179 -9.02 17.58 11.43
N PHE A 180 -9.67 18.65 11.86
CA PHE A 180 -9.19 20.03 11.63
C PHE A 180 -8.11 20.41 12.64
N VAL A 181 -8.14 19.77 13.82
CA VAL A 181 -7.16 20.00 14.90
C VAL A 181 -6.02 18.98 14.83
N GLN A 182 -6.34 17.73 14.55
CA GLN A 182 -5.36 16.63 14.52
C GLN A 182 -5.56 15.74 13.30
N SER A 183 -4.61 15.79 12.36
CA SER A 183 -4.65 14.99 11.13
C SER A 183 -4.05 13.60 11.27
N TYR A 184 -3.27 13.33 12.34
CA TYR A 184 -2.64 12.03 12.57
C TYR A 184 -2.70 11.61 14.05
N LYS A 185 -2.57 10.31 14.29
CA LYS A 185 -2.44 9.71 15.63
C LYS A 185 -1.47 8.54 15.57
N ILE A 186 -0.61 8.44 16.58
CA ILE A 186 0.28 7.30 16.79
C ILE A 186 -0.42 6.35 17.78
N TYR A 187 -0.37 5.04 17.44
CA TYR A 187 -0.92 3.96 18.29
C TYR A 187 -0.14 3.83 19.57
#